data_3f112c6966e5f504f532452840882c9a
#
_entry.id   3f112c6966e5f504f532452840882c9a
#
_cell.length_a   1.000
_cell.length_b   1.000
_cell.length_c   1.000
_cell.angle_alpha   90.00
_cell.angle_beta   90.00
_cell.angle_gamma   90.00
#
_symmetry.space_group_name_H-M   'P 1'
#
loop_
_entity.id
_entity.type
_entity.pdbx_description
1 polymer ?
#
loop_
_entity_poly.entity_id
_entity_poly.type
_entity_poly.pdbx_seq_one_letter_code
_entity_poly.pdbx_strand_id
1 'polypeptide(L)'
;MTIRSRSLPLAALLPLVAACTAADVPASGPRVSASWARTADSGTTGGVYVTIVNADSTPVDLTGASTPYATATEVHESMMHEGMSHMMARPSITIAGRDSLVMKPGGLHIMLLQLTRALVTTDSIPLTLRFSTGDSLVVRVPVQVP
;
A
#
# COMPACT_ATOMS: atom_id res chain seq x y z
N MET A 1 -58.74 -55.92 -5.49
CA MET A 1 -57.31 -55.92 -5.81
C MET A 1 -56.88 -54.48 -5.92
N THR A 2 -56.41 -53.92 -4.81
CA THR A 2 -56.23 -52.49 -4.63
C THR A 2 -54.73 -52.18 -4.71
N ILE A 3 -54.31 -51.48 -5.77
CA ILE A 3 -52.90 -51.04 -5.95
C ILE A 3 -52.69 -49.72 -5.26
N ARG A 4 -51.89 -49.72 -4.18
CA ARG A 4 -51.46 -48.51 -3.51
C ARG A 4 -50.20 -47.93 -4.19
N SER A 5 -50.40 -46.79 -4.85
CA SER A 5 -49.29 -45.98 -5.39
C SER A 5 -48.52 -45.31 -4.22
N ARG A 6 -47.22 -45.57 -4.12
CA ARG A 6 -46.30 -44.93 -3.18
C ARG A 6 -45.62 -43.78 -3.89
N SER A 7 -45.98 -42.56 -3.51
CA SER A 7 -45.30 -41.33 -3.94
C SER A 7 -43.97 -41.18 -3.17
N LEU A 8 -42.84 -41.14 -3.87
CA LEU A 8 -41.54 -40.75 -3.31
C LEU A 8 -41.46 -39.20 -3.20
N PRO A 9 -40.95 -38.64 -2.13
CA PRO A 9 -40.64 -37.21 -2.08
C PRO A 9 -39.33 -36.93 -2.82
N LEU A 10 -39.39 -36.00 -3.78
CA LEU A 10 -38.24 -35.45 -4.49
C LEU A 10 -37.48 -34.49 -3.54
N ALA A 11 -36.33 -34.93 -3.09
CA ALA A 11 -35.43 -34.08 -2.24
C ALA A 11 -34.81 -33.01 -3.14
N ALA A 12 -35.21 -31.76 -2.94
CA ALA A 12 -34.61 -30.59 -3.58
C ALA A 12 -33.24 -30.31 -2.98
N LEU A 13 -32.18 -30.54 -3.75
CA LEU A 13 -30.82 -30.17 -3.42
C LEU A 13 -30.65 -28.67 -3.70
N LEU A 14 -30.57 -27.82 -2.65
CA LEU A 14 -30.22 -26.43 -2.80
C LEU A 14 -28.70 -26.31 -3.01
N PRO A 15 -28.23 -25.61 -4.06
CA PRO A 15 -26.80 -25.30 -4.19
C PRO A 15 -26.41 -24.26 -3.18
N LEU A 16 -25.43 -24.58 -2.33
CA LEU A 16 -24.77 -23.66 -1.43
C LEU A 16 -23.87 -22.73 -2.25
N VAL A 17 -24.34 -21.53 -2.55
CA VAL A 17 -23.54 -20.49 -3.20
C VAL A 17 -22.57 -19.96 -2.15
N ALA A 18 -21.30 -20.34 -2.24
CA ALA A 18 -20.23 -19.74 -1.46
C ALA A 18 -20.04 -18.30 -1.92
N ALA A 19 -20.54 -17.34 -1.14
CA ALA A 19 -20.25 -15.92 -1.34
C ALA A 19 -18.78 -15.68 -0.98
N CYS A 20 -17.93 -15.48 -1.98
CA CYS A 20 -16.61 -14.89 -1.78
C CYS A 20 -16.82 -13.46 -1.24
N THR A 21 -16.59 -13.26 0.05
CA THR A 21 -16.50 -11.92 0.63
C THR A 21 -15.24 -11.27 0.08
N ALA A 22 -15.39 -10.37 -0.90
CA ALA A 22 -14.35 -9.41 -1.23
C ALA A 22 -14.07 -8.63 0.05
N ALA A 23 -12.78 -8.55 0.43
CA ALA A 23 -12.37 -7.72 1.56
C ALA A 23 -12.85 -6.29 1.28
N ASP A 24 -13.70 -5.74 2.14
CA ASP A 24 -14.17 -4.36 2.06
C ASP A 24 -12.96 -3.42 2.12
N VAL A 25 -12.60 -2.85 0.97
CA VAL A 25 -11.70 -1.70 0.92
C VAL A 25 -12.49 -0.55 1.54
N PRO A 26 -12.03 0.08 2.63
CA PRO A 26 -12.78 1.15 3.27
C PRO A 26 -13.11 2.23 2.23
N ALA A 27 -14.39 2.59 2.15
CA ALA A 27 -14.89 3.58 1.20
C ALA A 27 -14.45 5.01 1.54
N SER A 28 -13.81 5.21 2.69
CA SER A 28 -13.34 6.50 3.22
C SER A 28 -11.89 6.37 3.69
N GLY A 29 -11.20 7.50 3.76
CA GLY A 29 -9.81 7.59 4.20
C GLY A 29 -8.77 7.42 3.09
N PRO A 30 -7.48 7.56 3.45
CA PRO A 30 -6.37 7.36 2.53
C PRO A 30 -6.22 5.89 2.14
N ARG A 31 -5.95 5.64 0.86
CA ARG A 31 -5.64 4.31 0.32
C ARG A 31 -4.45 4.36 -0.63
N VAL A 32 -3.72 3.27 -0.74
CA VAL A 32 -2.66 3.13 -1.75
C VAL A 32 -3.24 2.53 -3.02
N SER A 33 -3.07 3.22 -4.15
CA SER A 33 -3.50 2.77 -5.47
C SER A 33 -2.39 2.11 -6.27
N ALA A 34 -1.13 2.47 -5.99
CA ALA A 34 0.06 1.88 -6.59
C ALA A 34 1.24 1.95 -5.61
N SER A 35 2.12 0.96 -5.66
CA SER A 35 3.36 0.97 -4.87
C SER A 35 4.42 0.08 -5.50
N TRP A 36 5.68 0.46 -5.37
CA TRP A 36 6.84 -0.35 -5.73
C TRP A 36 8.09 0.12 -5.00
N ALA A 37 9.05 -0.77 -4.81
CA ALA A 37 10.36 -0.49 -4.23
C ALA A 37 11.46 -0.88 -5.22
N ARG A 38 12.59 -0.18 -5.18
CA ARG A 38 13.77 -0.54 -5.97
C ARG A 38 14.51 -1.69 -5.32
N THR A 39 15.14 -2.52 -6.15
CA THR A 39 16.18 -3.46 -5.67
C THR A 39 17.31 -2.70 -4.98
N ALA A 40 17.81 -3.24 -3.86
CA ALA A 40 18.91 -2.64 -3.11
C ALA A 40 19.61 -3.70 -2.24
N ASP A 41 20.88 -3.52 -1.98
CA ASP A 41 21.67 -4.42 -1.14
C ASP A 41 21.44 -4.17 0.36
N SER A 42 21.67 -5.20 1.17
CA SER A 42 21.69 -5.08 2.63
C SER A 42 22.70 -4.03 3.09
N GLY A 43 22.37 -3.28 4.13
CA GLY A 43 23.21 -2.21 4.67
C GLY A 43 23.19 -0.90 3.86
N THR A 44 22.59 -0.90 2.68
CA THR A 44 22.45 0.30 1.84
C THR A 44 21.11 1.03 2.07
N THR A 45 20.86 2.06 1.28
CA THR A 45 19.59 2.80 1.30
C THR A 45 18.70 2.33 0.16
N GLY A 46 17.45 1.99 0.49
CA GLY A 46 16.41 1.66 -0.49
C GLY A 46 15.48 2.83 -0.75
N GLY A 47 14.75 2.76 -1.88
CA GLY A 47 13.73 3.72 -2.25
C GLY A 47 12.38 3.05 -2.48
N VAL A 48 11.32 3.65 -1.93
CA VAL A 48 9.93 3.21 -2.13
C VAL A 48 9.10 4.35 -2.69
N TYR A 49 8.25 4.01 -3.63
CA TYR A 49 7.35 4.94 -4.31
C TYR A 49 5.92 4.44 -4.14
N VAL A 50 5.05 5.31 -3.68
CA VAL A 50 3.63 5.01 -3.47
C VAL A 50 2.76 6.10 -4.08
N THR A 51 1.59 5.71 -4.55
CA THR A 51 0.50 6.64 -4.87
C THR A 51 -0.57 6.48 -3.81
N ILE A 52 -0.80 7.54 -3.03
CA ILE A 52 -1.80 7.58 -1.97
C ILE A 52 -2.95 8.43 -2.45
N VAL A 53 -4.16 7.88 -2.44
CA VAL A 53 -5.39 8.58 -2.78
C VAL A 53 -6.14 8.92 -1.50
N ASN A 54 -6.44 10.18 -1.28
CA ASN A 54 -7.34 10.61 -0.23
C ASN A 54 -8.77 10.67 -0.78
N ALA A 55 -9.60 9.69 -0.40
CA ALA A 55 -10.99 9.61 -0.87
C ALA A 55 -11.92 10.58 -0.13
N ASP A 56 -11.51 11.08 1.03
CA ASP A 56 -12.30 12.01 1.83
C ASP A 56 -12.26 13.43 1.24
N SER A 57 -13.21 14.27 1.64
CA SER A 57 -13.24 15.69 1.27
C SER A 57 -12.31 16.56 2.12
N THR A 58 -11.84 16.05 3.26
CA THR A 58 -10.93 16.75 4.17
C THR A 58 -9.48 16.38 3.87
N PRO A 59 -8.55 17.34 3.95
CA PRO A 59 -7.12 17.04 3.82
C PRO A 59 -6.63 16.09 4.92
N VAL A 60 -5.61 15.30 4.61
CA VAL A 60 -4.91 14.43 5.56
C VAL A 60 -3.41 14.54 5.32
N ASP A 61 -2.61 14.51 6.39
CA ASP A 61 -1.15 14.53 6.26
C ASP A 61 -0.58 13.13 6.39
N LEU A 62 0.33 12.77 5.47
CA LEU A 62 1.24 11.65 5.66
C LEU A 62 2.34 12.11 6.60
N THR A 63 2.42 11.55 7.81
CA THR A 63 3.33 11.94 8.88
C THR A 63 4.52 10.99 9.04
N GLY A 64 4.57 9.92 8.28
CA GLY A 64 5.69 8.99 8.29
C GLY A 64 5.38 7.62 7.72
N ALA A 65 6.42 6.82 7.67
CA ALA A 65 6.36 5.44 7.25
C ALA A 65 7.25 4.56 8.14
N SER A 66 7.07 3.24 8.09
CA SER A 66 7.96 2.28 8.75
C SER A 66 7.92 0.92 8.07
N THR A 67 9.02 0.19 8.15
CA THR A 67 9.13 -1.19 7.70
C THR A 67 10.12 -1.94 8.59
N PRO A 68 9.94 -3.24 8.86
CA PRO A 68 10.94 -4.04 9.58
C PRO A 68 12.22 -4.28 8.76
N TYR A 69 12.25 -3.89 7.48
CA TYR A 69 13.36 -4.14 6.56
C TYR A 69 14.37 -2.98 6.50
N ALA A 70 14.19 -1.93 7.32
CA ALA A 70 15.11 -0.82 7.43
C ALA A 70 15.22 -0.36 8.89
N THR A 71 16.38 0.21 9.26
CA THR A 71 16.60 0.75 10.60
C THR A 71 15.78 2.01 10.84
N ALA A 72 15.60 2.83 9.80
CA ALA A 72 14.75 4.01 9.82
C ALA A 72 14.12 4.23 8.43
N THR A 73 13.03 4.99 8.41
CA THR A 73 12.38 5.42 7.16
C THR A 73 12.08 6.90 7.23
N GLU A 74 12.33 7.59 6.14
CA GLU A 74 12.09 9.03 6.01
C GLU A 74 11.41 9.32 4.68
N VAL A 75 10.54 10.33 4.65
CA VAL A 75 10.02 10.85 3.38
C VAL A 75 10.92 11.98 2.92
N HIS A 76 11.40 11.87 1.69
CA HIS A 76 12.28 12.83 1.05
C HIS A 76 11.72 13.35 -0.26
N GLU A 77 12.15 14.52 -0.63
CA GLU A 77 11.91 15.11 -1.94
C GLU A 77 13.24 15.41 -2.63
N SER A 78 13.41 14.87 -3.83
CA SER A 78 14.52 15.21 -4.71
C SER A 78 14.13 16.40 -5.57
N MET A 79 14.99 17.41 -5.63
CA MET A 79 14.83 18.59 -6.47
C MET A 79 16.11 18.86 -7.23
N MET A 80 15.96 19.30 -8.49
CA MET A 80 17.08 19.82 -9.28
C MET A 80 17.15 21.32 -9.12
N HIS A 81 18.27 21.83 -8.64
CA HIS A 81 18.55 23.25 -8.57
C HIS A 81 19.92 23.53 -9.17
N GLU A 82 19.99 24.41 -10.17
CA GLU A 82 21.23 24.75 -10.87
C GLU A 82 22.03 23.56 -11.39
N GLY A 83 21.36 22.50 -11.84
CA GLY A 83 21.98 21.28 -12.36
C GLY A 83 22.47 20.31 -11.29
N MET A 84 22.27 20.62 -10.00
CA MET A 84 22.59 19.74 -8.88
C MET A 84 21.32 19.12 -8.29
N SER A 85 21.41 17.85 -7.92
CA SER A 85 20.33 17.15 -7.21
C SER A 85 20.46 17.40 -5.72
N HIS A 86 19.41 17.95 -5.11
CA HIS A 86 19.27 18.13 -3.68
C HIS A 86 18.17 17.25 -3.15
N MET A 87 18.39 16.64 -1.99
CA MET A 87 17.38 15.90 -1.24
C MET A 87 17.03 16.64 0.04
N MET A 88 15.74 16.79 0.29
CA MET A 88 15.23 17.41 1.53
C MET A 88 14.28 16.43 2.22
N ALA A 89 14.46 16.28 3.54
CA ALA A 89 13.49 15.55 4.35
C ALA A 89 12.16 16.30 4.43
N ARG A 90 11.07 15.57 4.29
CA ARG A 90 9.70 16.07 4.39
C ARG A 90 8.99 15.34 5.53
N PRO A 91 9.02 15.89 6.75
CA PRO A 91 8.45 15.21 7.92
C PRO A 91 6.93 15.06 7.86
N SER A 92 6.28 15.86 7.03
CA SER A 92 4.84 15.78 6.79
C SER A 92 4.52 16.25 5.37
N ILE A 93 3.55 15.59 4.73
CA ILE A 93 3.06 15.96 3.40
C ILE A 93 1.53 15.94 3.42
N THR A 94 0.92 17.08 3.14
CA THR A 94 -0.53 17.22 3.05
C THR A 94 -1.05 16.63 1.75
N ILE A 95 -2.06 15.78 1.85
CA ILE A 95 -2.84 15.25 0.73
C ILE A 95 -4.20 15.91 0.79
N ALA A 96 -4.50 16.77 -0.17
CA ALA A 96 -5.77 17.47 -0.22
C ALA A 96 -6.97 16.50 -0.29
N GLY A 97 -8.12 16.95 0.12
CA GLY A 97 -9.34 16.15 0.01
C GLY A 97 -9.66 15.84 -1.45
N ARG A 98 -10.03 14.59 -1.74
CA ARG A 98 -10.33 14.07 -3.09
C ARG A 98 -9.18 14.19 -4.07
N ASP A 99 -7.94 14.16 -3.56
CA ASP A 99 -6.71 14.28 -4.36
C ASP A 99 -5.76 13.11 -4.09
N SER A 100 -4.64 13.09 -4.78
CA SER A 100 -3.64 12.03 -4.71
C SER A 100 -2.24 12.59 -4.52
N LEU A 101 -1.46 11.93 -3.66
CA LEU A 101 -0.03 12.10 -3.53
C LEU A 101 0.68 11.04 -4.39
N VAL A 102 1.43 11.48 -5.41
CA VAL A 102 2.20 10.59 -6.28
C VAL A 102 3.68 10.70 -5.96
N MET A 103 4.27 9.61 -5.49
CA MET A 103 5.71 9.50 -5.30
C MET A 103 6.35 8.83 -6.52
N LYS A 104 7.48 9.37 -6.98
CA LYS A 104 8.18 8.91 -8.19
C LYS A 104 9.69 9.21 -8.10
N PRO A 105 10.53 8.47 -8.86
CA PRO A 105 11.94 8.79 -9.00
C PRO A 105 12.17 10.25 -9.42
N GLY A 106 13.12 10.91 -8.76
CA GLY A 106 13.40 12.33 -8.99
C GLY A 106 12.43 13.31 -8.33
N GLY A 107 11.48 12.83 -7.54
CA GLY A 107 10.55 13.62 -6.77
C GLY A 107 10.41 13.10 -5.35
N LEU A 108 9.20 13.09 -4.82
CA LEU A 108 8.89 12.53 -3.51
C LEU A 108 9.11 11.01 -3.50
N HIS A 109 9.68 10.50 -2.42
CA HIS A 109 9.93 9.08 -2.19
C HIS A 109 10.08 8.79 -0.70
N ILE A 110 9.92 7.53 -0.32
CA ILE A 110 10.22 7.04 1.03
C ILE A 110 11.61 6.40 0.97
N MET A 111 12.56 6.94 1.73
CA MET A 111 13.88 6.35 1.92
C MET A 111 13.84 5.30 3.01
N LEU A 112 14.41 4.14 2.73
CA LEU A 112 14.65 3.06 3.66
C LEU A 112 16.13 3.10 4.05
N LEU A 113 16.44 3.60 5.23
CA LEU A 113 17.83 3.79 5.69
C LEU A 113 18.36 2.49 6.31
N GLN A 114 19.58 2.12 5.93
CA GLN A 114 20.29 0.94 6.43
C GLN A 114 19.40 -0.31 6.37
N LEU A 115 19.21 -0.82 5.17
CA LEU A 115 18.44 -2.04 4.96
C LEU A 115 19.00 -3.21 5.78
N THR A 116 18.15 -3.86 6.54
CA THR A 116 18.49 -5.04 7.35
C THR A 116 18.66 -6.30 6.51
N ARG A 117 18.21 -6.27 5.26
CA ARG A 117 18.34 -7.32 4.25
C ARG A 117 18.31 -6.72 2.85
N ALA A 118 18.80 -7.47 1.86
CA ALA A 118 18.67 -7.09 0.46
C ALA A 118 17.20 -7.13 0.02
N LEU A 119 16.83 -6.22 -0.88
CA LEU A 119 15.55 -6.18 -1.57
C LEU A 119 15.72 -6.72 -2.98
N VAL A 120 15.11 -7.86 -3.28
CA VAL A 120 15.19 -8.52 -4.59
C VAL A 120 13.82 -8.60 -5.25
N THR A 121 13.77 -8.75 -6.57
CA THR A 121 12.53 -8.67 -7.38
C THR A 121 11.45 -9.70 -7.02
N THR A 122 11.80 -10.74 -6.28
CA THR A 122 10.83 -11.72 -5.76
C THR A 122 10.20 -11.31 -4.44
N ASP A 123 10.70 -10.22 -3.83
CA ASP A 123 10.24 -9.75 -2.52
C ASP A 123 8.98 -8.87 -2.64
N SER A 124 8.25 -8.87 -1.54
CA SER A 124 7.22 -7.88 -1.25
C SER A 124 7.41 -7.44 0.19
N ILE A 125 7.71 -6.16 0.39
CA ILE A 125 8.02 -5.62 1.71
C ILE A 125 6.76 -5.07 2.39
N PRO A 126 6.57 -5.32 3.69
CA PRO A 126 5.52 -4.67 4.45
C PRO A 126 5.92 -3.21 4.71
N LEU A 127 5.07 -2.27 4.36
CA LEU A 127 5.23 -0.85 4.62
C LEU A 127 4.02 -0.34 5.39
N THR A 128 4.26 0.30 6.52
CA THR A 128 3.21 0.97 7.30
C THR A 128 3.33 2.47 7.04
N LEU A 129 2.26 3.08 6.56
CA LEU A 129 2.10 4.52 6.39
C LEU A 129 1.32 5.06 7.58
N ARG A 130 1.72 6.21 8.13
CA ARG A 130 1.05 6.88 9.26
C ARG A 130 0.50 8.22 8.83
N PHE A 131 -0.69 8.54 9.32
CA PHE A 131 -1.41 9.75 8.97
C PHE A 131 -1.72 10.62 10.21
N SER A 132 -1.98 11.89 9.98
CA SER A 132 -2.29 12.88 11.03
C SER A 132 -3.60 12.59 11.78
N THR A 133 -4.49 11.79 11.21
CA THR A 133 -5.71 11.29 11.86
C THR A 133 -5.44 10.28 12.98
N GLY A 134 -4.21 9.77 13.10
CA GLY A 134 -3.84 8.66 13.97
C GLY A 134 -3.99 7.29 13.31
N ASP A 135 -4.55 7.24 12.12
CA ASP A 135 -4.68 6.00 11.35
C ASP A 135 -3.35 5.57 10.75
N SER A 136 -3.23 4.28 10.52
CA SER A 136 -2.11 3.69 9.79
C SER A 136 -2.60 2.68 8.75
N LEU A 137 -1.92 2.64 7.63
CA LEU A 137 -2.21 1.74 6.51
C LEU A 137 -1.01 0.85 6.24
N VAL A 138 -1.21 -0.46 6.32
CA VAL A 138 -0.19 -1.46 5.99
C VAL A 138 -0.39 -1.93 4.56
N VAL A 139 0.64 -1.79 3.75
CA VAL A 139 0.63 -2.23 2.34
C VAL A 139 1.79 -3.19 2.06
N ARG A 140 1.58 -4.08 1.10
CA ARG A 140 2.63 -4.94 0.55
C ARG A 140 3.18 -4.29 -0.71
N VAL A 141 4.44 -3.89 -0.66
CA VAL A 141 5.12 -3.17 -1.74
C VAL A 141 5.99 -4.14 -2.52
N PRO A 142 5.68 -4.44 -3.78
CA PRO A 142 6.52 -5.32 -4.60
C PRO A 142 7.85 -4.64 -4.91
N VAL A 143 8.93 -5.46 -4.93
CA VAL A 143 10.26 -5.01 -5.33
C VAL A 143 10.43 -5.19 -6.83
N GLN A 144 10.90 -4.15 -7.52
CA GLN A 144 11.06 -4.13 -8.98
C GLN A 144 12.44 -3.59 -9.36
N VAL A 145 12.93 -3.99 -10.53
CA VAL A 145 14.02 -3.31 -11.23
C VAL A 145 13.42 -2.05 -11.84
N PRO A 146 14.05 -0.87 -11.68
CA PRO A 146 13.56 0.39 -12.25
C PRO A 146 13.66 0.41 -13.79
#